data_81e7bb8c77580ccacdb815e1d5435281
#
_entry.id   81e7bb8c77580ccacdb815e1d5435281
#
_cell.length_a   1.000
_cell.length_b   1.000
_cell.length_c   1.000
_cell.angle_alpha   90.00
_cell.angle_beta   90.00
_cell.angle_gamma   90.00
#
_symmetry.space_group_name_H-M   'P 1'
#
loop_
_entity.id
_entity.type
_entity.pdbx_description
1 polymer ?
#
loop_
_entity_poly.entity_id
_entity_poly.type
_entity_poly.pdbx_seq_one_letter_code
_entity_poly.pdbx_strand_id
1 'polypeptide(L)'
;MFTSDLLDLGIKETRAVIAAIRAGHGDDFSDFNLGVLGRRFALAIKKFNIRQLEALEQRLLASDRDFYMDFLAELTPPTTELFRDPSFWVSLRDNILPQLLTHFGNLNILQAAYDTGEELYSLLILLHEAKIRDRVQITTVYLSTNTLSALKAGLLPLRRRELDEANLNRFGALQPYAYYIAEEGNEAPHFREEFLENIEYIRLAPEYSIPATTRYHLILCRNQFLYFNPSLGVRNMNAIVASLFSSGVLVLGTKEFLGSYQNDSTFTVLNREESIYRKKVL
;
A
#
# COMPACT_ATOMS: atom_id res chain seq x y z
N MET A 1 -31.45 13.05 2.22
CA MET A 1 -31.79 11.80 1.47
C MET A 1 -30.88 11.75 0.25
N PHE A 2 -29.89 10.84 0.25
CA PHE A 2 -29.02 10.70 -0.92
C PHE A 2 -29.85 10.07 -2.05
N THR A 3 -29.93 10.76 -3.18
CA THR A 3 -30.46 10.17 -4.40
C THR A 3 -29.47 9.09 -4.88
N SER A 4 -29.95 8.06 -5.53
CA SER A 4 -29.22 6.84 -5.97
C SER A 4 -27.99 7.11 -6.87
N ASP A 5 -27.68 8.35 -7.21
CA ASP A 5 -26.67 8.77 -8.16
C ASP A 5 -25.44 9.45 -7.54
N LEU A 6 -25.31 9.51 -6.20
CA LEU A 6 -24.14 10.11 -5.55
C LEU A 6 -22.95 9.13 -5.60
N LEU A 7 -22.20 9.21 -6.69
CA LEU A 7 -20.90 8.55 -6.86
C LEU A 7 -19.77 9.23 -6.05
N ASP A 8 -19.96 10.50 -5.64
CA ASP A 8 -18.96 11.30 -4.94
C ASP A 8 -19.60 12.18 -3.85
N LEU A 9 -18.95 12.30 -2.68
CA LEU A 9 -19.26 13.34 -1.71
C LEU A 9 -18.63 14.67 -2.16
N GLY A 10 -19.37 15.77 -1.95
CA GLY A 10 -18.82 17.11 -2.15
C GLY A 10 -17.71 17.45 -1.14
N ILE A 11 -16.98 18.52 -1.40
CA ILE A 11 -15.86 18.97 -0.53
C ILE A 11 -16.33 19.25 0.90
N LYS A 12 -17.52 19.85 1.06
CA LYS A 12 -18.08 20.21 2.38
C LYS A 12 -18.41 18.95 3.19
N GLU A 13 -19.06 18.01 2.57
CA GLU A 13 -19.44 16.71 3.15
C GLU A 13 -18.18 15.89 3.50
N THR A 14 -17.21 15.85 2.60
CA THR A 14 -15.92 15.16 2.85
C THR A 14 -15.21 15.75 4.07
N ARG A 15 -15.19 17.08 4.22
CA ARG A 15 -14.59 17.74 5.40
C ARG A 15 -15.35 17.45 6.69
N ALA A 16 -16.68 17.35 6.63
CA ALA A 16 -17.49 17.00 7.79
C ALA A 16 -17.17 15.58 8.30
N VAL A 17 -17.05 14.61 7.40
CA VAL A 17 -16.62 13.24 7.75
C VAL A 17 -15.21 13.24 8.35
N ILE A 18 -14.25 13.96 7.77
CA ILE A 18 -12.89 14.11 8.33
C ILE A 18 -12.92 14.67 9.75
N ALA A 19 -13.72 15.71 9.97
CA ALA A 19 -13.87 16.33 11.29
C ALA A 19 -14.45 15.35 12.32
N ALA A 20 -15.45 14.57 11.94
CA ALA A 20 -16.04 13.53 12.78
C ALA A 20 -15.04 12.40 13.12
N ILE A 21 -14.25 11.94 12.14
CA ILE A 21 -13.17 10.96 12.37
C ILE A 21 -12.15 11.50 13.37
N ARG A 22 -11.68 12.72 13.14
CA ARG A 22 -10.69 13.36 14.01
C ARG A 22 -11.19 13.52 15.44
N ALA A 23 -12.44 13.95 15.61
CA ALA A 23 -13.05 14.14 16.91
C ALA A 23 -13.30 12.82 17.66
N GLY A 24 -13.76 11.77 16.97
CA GLY A 24 -14.12 10.50 17.59
C GLY A 24 -12.94 9.53 17.75
N HIS A 25 -11.94 9.58 16.86
CA HIS A 25 -10.88 8.56 16.77
C HIS A 25 -9.45 9.11 16.76
N GLY A 26 -9.27 10.42 16.57
CA GLY A 26 -7.96 11.09 16.57
C GLY A 26 -7.18 11.01 15.25
N ASP A 27 -7.60 10.20 14.30
CA ASP A 27 -6.97 10.09 12.97
C ASP A 27 -7.29 11.33 12.11
N ASP A 28 -6.31 11.91 11.41
CA ASP A 28 -6.48 13.15 10.62
C ASP A 28 -6.24 12.92 9.12
N PHE A 29 -7.28 13.04 8.33
CA PHE A 29 -7.26 12.94 6.88
C PHE A 29 -7.25 14.32 6.16
N SER A 30 -7.04 15.42 6.88
CA SER A 30 -7.14 16.78 6.33
C SER A 30 -6.20 17.05 5.15
N ASP A 31 -5.07 16.39 5.13
CA ASP A 31 -4.03 16.54 4.11
C ASP A 31 -4.11 15.51 2.98
N PHE A 32 -5.19 14.74 2.93
CA PHE A 32 -5.50 13.91 1.76
C PHE A 32 -6.12 14.71 0.62
N ASN A 33 -6.07 14.17 -0.59
CA ASN A 33 -6.82 14.70 -1.72
C ASN A 33 -8.31 14.51 -1.48
N LEU A 34 -9.03 15.62 -1.24
CA LEU A 34 -10.45 15.60 -0.85
C LEU A 34 -11.34 14.94 -1.90
N GLY A 35 -11.05 15.10 -3.20
CA GLY A 35 -11.85 14.46 -4.25
C GLY A 35 -11.68 12.95 -4.27
N VAL A 36 -10.45 12.46 -4.04
CA VAL A 36 -10.19 11.01 -3.93
C VAL A 36 -10.84 10.45 -2.68
N LEU A 37 -10.67 11.14 -1.55
CA LEU A 37 -11.22 10.71 -0.26
C LEU A 37 -12.75 10.73 -0.26
N GLY A 38 -13.39 11.75 -0.86
CA GLY A 38 -14.84 11.84 -0.99
C GLY A 38 -15.42 10.64 -1.76
N ARG A 39 -14.77 10.20 -2.83
CA ARG A 39 -15.16 8.96 -3.54
C ARG A 39 -15.05 7.72 -2.65
N ARG A 40 -13.98 7.60 -1.86
CA ARG A 40 -13.80 6.47 -0.93
C ARG A 40 -14.86 6.47 0.16
N PHE A 41 -15.16 7.62 0.75
CA PHE A 41 -16.24 7.76 1.72
C PHE A 41 -17.60 7.39 1.12
N ALA A 42 -17.90 7.83 -0.11
CA ALA A 42 -19.15 7.45 -0.78
C ALA A 42 -19.27 5.92 -0.98
N LEU A 43 -18.19 5.24 -1.33
CA LEU A 43 -18.17 3.79 -1.45
C LEU A 43 -18.42 3.10 -0.09
N ALA A 44 -17.77 3.57 0.98
CA ALA A 44 -17.98 3.07 2.32
C ALA A 44 -19.42 3.30 2.81
N ILE A 45 -19.98 4.50 2.61
CA ILE A 45 -21.37 4.81 2.92
C ILE A 45 -22.33 3.85 2.23
N LYS A 46 -22.11 3.58 0.97
CA LYS A 46 -22.91 2.60 0.19
C LYS A 46 -22.80 1.19 0.75
N LYS A 47 -21.59 0.74 1.06
CA LYS A 47 -21.34 -0.60 1.61
C LYS A 47 -22.02 -0.81 2.96
N PHE A 48 -22.00 0.20 3.84
CA PHE A 48 -22.63 0.15 5.15
C PHE A 48 -24.13 0.51 5.13
N ASN A 49 -24.73 0.71 3.95
CA ASN A 49 -26.15 1.09 3.79
C ASN A 49 -26.52 2.35 4.59
N ILE A 50 -25.61 3.29 4.74
CA ILE A 50 -25.86 4.55 5.45
C ILE A 50 -26.64 5.49 4.54
N ARG A 51 -27.83 5.92 4.94
CA ARG A 51 -28.74 6.72 4.09
C ARG A 51 -28.56 8.23 4.25
N GLN A 52 -27.96 8.68 5.34
CA GLN A 52 -27.80 10.09 5.68
C GLN A 52 -26.39 10.33 6.21
N LEU A 53 -25.78 11.44 5.84
CA LEU A 53 -24.43 11.78 6.25
C LEU A 53 -24.33 11.98 7.75
N GLU A 54 -25.36 12.59 8.34
CA GLU A 54 -25.47 12.83 9.77
C GLU A 54 -25.42 11.53 10.59
N ALA A 55 -25.99 10.45 10.05
CA ALA A 55 -25.93 9.14 10.71
C ALA A 55 -24.50 8.55 10.69
N LEU A 56 -23.73 8.79 9.62
CA LEU A 56 -22.31 8.44 9.58
C LEU A 56 -21.51 9.26 10.59
N GLU A 57 -21.69 10.59 10.58
CA GLU A 57 -21.01 11.50 11.50
C GLU A 57 -21.26 11.13 12.95
N GLN A 58 -22.52 10.89 13.33
CA GLN A 58 -22.88 10.45 14.69
C GLN A 58 -22.20 9.13 15.07
N ARG A 59 -22.15 8.18 14.14
CA ARG A 59 -21.52 6.88 14.39
C ARG A 59 -20.00 7.00 14.54
N LEU A 60 -19.36 7.85 13.77
CA LEU A 60 -17.93 8.15 13.91
C LEU A 60 -17.64 8.91 15.22
N LEU A 61 -18.50 9.85 15.62
CA LEU A 61 -18.36 10.59 16.88
C LEU A 61 -18.62 9.72 18.11
N ALA A 62 -19.44 8.68 18.00
CA ALA A 62 -19.73 7.77 19.10
C ALA A 62 -18.53 6.92 19.56
N SER A 63 -17.37 7.05 18.90
CA SER A 63 -16.12 6.31 19.17
C SER A 63 -16.29 4.78 19.10
N ASP A 64 -17.24 4.32 18.28
CA ASP A 64 -17.42 2.90 17.94
C ASP A 64 -16.19 2.42 17.16
N ARG A 65 -15.27 1.81 17.90
CA ARG A 65 -13.95 1.42 17.36
C ARG A 65 -14.07 0.31 16.32
N ASP A 66 -14.98 -0.63 16.49
CA ASP A 66 -15.14 -1.76 15.56
C ASP A 66 -15.68 -1.25 14.23
N PHE A 67 -16.72 -0.43 14.27
CA PHE A 67 -17.20 0.23 13.06
C PHE A 67 -16.11 1.08 12.38
N TYR A 68 -15.34 1.82 13.18
CA TYR A 68 -14.28 2.65 12.61
C TYR A 68 -13.20 1.82 11.91
N MET A 69 -12.82 0.67 12.48
CA MET A 69 -11.85 -0.23 11.83
C MET A 69 -12.42 -0.82 10.53
N ASP A 70 -13.70 -1.18 10.50
CA ASP A 70 -14.41 -1.60 9.28
C ASP A 70 -14.43 -0.46 8.25
N PHE A 71 -14.77 0.75 8.69
CA PHE A 71 -14.81 1.93 7.83
C PHE A 71 -13.42 2.26 7.23
N LEU A 72 -12.37 2.22 8.04
CA LEU A 72 -10.98 2.41 7.57
C LEU A 72 -10.55 1.34 6.57
N ALA A 73 -10.97 0.09 6.74
CA ALA A 73 -10.67 -0.97 5.79
C ALA A 73 -11.23 -0.64 4.39
N GLU A 74 -12.42 -0.02 4.33
CA GLU A 74 -13.01 0.44 3.06
C GLU A 74 -12.29 1.64 2.44
N LEU A 75 -11.56 2.41 3.24
CA LEU A 75 -10.74 3.51 2.74
C LEU A 75 -9.42 3.02 2.15
N THR A 76 -8.95 1.84 2.55
CA THR A 76 -7.77 1.23 1.94
C THR A 76 -8.04 1.02 0.44
N PRO A 77 -7.19 1.52 -0.45
CA PRO A 77 -7.40 1.33 -1.88
C PRO A 77 -7.43 -0.15 -2.22
N PRO A 78 -8.47 -0.66 -2.90
CA PRO A 78 -8.43 -2.00 -3.48
C PRO A 78 -7.51 -1.92 -4.68
N THR A 79 -6.24 -2.06 -4.47
CA THR A 79 -5.38 -1.62 -5.54
C THR A 79 -5.01 -2.68 -6.46
N THR A 80 -5.02 -3.97 -6.11
CA THR A 80 -4.04 -4.56 -6.98
C THR A 80 -4.35 -6.00 -7.25
N GLU A 81 -3.88 -6.38 -8.30
CA GLU A 81 -3.59 -7.71 -8.78
C GLU A 81 -2.18 -8.09 -8.37
N LEU A 82 -1.91 -9.36 -8.24
CA LEU A 82 -0.55 -9.89 -8.10
C LEU A 82 0.31 -9.43 -9.29
N PHE A 83 1.56 -9.09 -9.01
CA PHE A 83 2.53 -8.64 -10.01
C PHE A 83 2.04 -7.50 -10.89
N ARG A 84 1.27 -6.56 -10.33
CA ARG A 84 0.88 -5.34 -11.05
C ARG A 84 2.11 -4.65 -11.63
N ASP A 85 2.02 -4.25 -12.91
CA ASP A 85 3.16 -3.79 -13.72
C ASP A 85 4.29 -4.83 -13.75
N PRO A 86 4.11 -5.96 -14.46
CA PRO A 86 5.05 -7.09 -14.41
C PRO A 86 6.50 -6.74 -14.79
N SER A 87 6.72 -5.77 -15.67
CA SER A 87 8.04 -5.26 -16.06
C SER A 87 8.81 -4.66 -14.87
N PHE A 88 8.11 -4.00 -13.95
CA PHE A 88 8.70 -3.53 -12.70
C PHE A 88 9.27 -4.71 -11.88
N TRP A 89 8.49 -5.77 -11.69
CA TRP A 89 8.90 -6.94 -10.91
C TRP A 89 10.07 -7.68 -11.53
N VAL A 90 10.10 -7.78 -12.87
CA VAL A 90 11.25 -8.31 -13.61
C VAL A 90 12.49 -7.44 -13.39
N SER A 91 12.36 -6.11 -13.49
CA SER A 91 13.47 -5.18 -13.22
C SER A 91 13.96 -5.27 -11.77
N LEU A 92 13.04 -5.43 -10.81
CA LEU A 92 13.38 -5.61 -9.40
C LEU A 92 14.18 -6.90 -9.19
N ARG A 93 13.72 -8.04 -9.76
CA ARG A 93 14.36 -9.34 -9.67
C ARG A 93 15.74 -9.34 -10.30
N ASP A 94 15.85 -8.89 -11.55
CA ASP A 94 17.02 -9.11 -12.38
C ASP A 94 18.11 -8.04 -12.19
N ASN A 95 17.71 -6.82 -11.77
CA ASN A 95 18.65 -5.71 -11.69
C ASN A 95 18.82 -5.13 -10.29
N ILE A 96 17.73 -4.86 -9.57
CA ILE A 96 17.78 -4.06 -8.35
C ILE A 96 18.20 -4.91 -7.15
N LEU A 97 17.52 -6.02 -6.89
CA LEU A 97 17.83 -6.89 -5.75
C LEU A 97 19.25 -7.45 -5.80
N PRO A 98 19.78 -7.94 -6.94
CA PRO A 98 21.17 -8.41 -7.00
C PRO A 98 22.18 -7.31 -6.65
N GLN A 99 21.98 -6.08 -7.13
CA GLN A 99 22.86 -4.95 -6.81
C GLN A 99 22.80 -4.57 -5.33
N LEU A 100 21.59 -4.53 -4.74
CA LEU A 100 21.43 -4.23 -3.31
C LEU A 100 22.07 -5.32 -2.45
N LEU A 101 21.86 -6.59 -2.77
CA LEU A 101 22.45 -7.72 -2.05
C LEU A 101 23.99 -7.77 -2.15
N THR A 102 24.54 -7.41 -3.30
CA THR A 102 25.99 -7.29 -3.49
C THR A 102 26.57 -6.18 -2.62
N HIS A 103 25.84 -5.05 -2.48
CA HIS A 103 26.31 -3.89 -1.74
C HIS A 103 26.10 -4.02 -0.22
N PHE A 104 24.96 -4.55 0.24
CA PHE A 104 24.57 -4.58 1.65
C PHE A 104 24.60 -5.95 2.31
N GLY A 105 24.62 -7.02 1.56
CA GLY A 105 24.54 -8.40 2.09
C GLY A 105 23.12 -8.81 2.44
N ASN A 106 22.54 -8.25 3.49
CA ASN A 106 21.15 -8.46 3.92
C ASN A 106 20.34 -7.19 3.68
N LEU A 107 19.03 -7.34 3.47
CA LEU A 107 18.16 -6.23 3.12
C LEU A 107 17.02 -6.05 4.13
N ASN A 108 16.74 -4.80 4.48
CA ASN A 108 15.49 -4.37 5.08
C ASN A 108 14.65 -3.73 3.96
N ILE A 109 13.48 -4.27 3.70
CA ILE A 109 12.55 -3.77 2.69
C ILE A 109 11.30 -3.25 3.37
N LEU A 110 10.89 -2.04 3.01
CA LEU A 110 9.61 -1.46 3.43
C LEU A 110 8.63 -1.46 2.26
N GLN A 111 7.50 -2.12 2.44
CA GLN A 111 6.33 -1.93 1.60
C GLN A 111 5.49 -0.83 2.26
N ALA A 112 5.53 0.37 1.69
CA ALA A 112 5.08 1.59 2.33
C ALA A 112 3.72 2.09 1.83
N ALA A 113 3.03 1.35 0.98
CA ALA A 113 1.70 1.69 0.51
C ALA A 113 0.63 0.94 1.31
N TYR A 114 -0.49 1.62 1.61
CA TYR A 114 -1.68 0.90 2.07
C TYR A 114 -2.27 0.13 0.90
N ASP A 115 -2.31 -1.17 1.01
CA ASP A 115 -2.94 -2.03 0.00
C ASP A 115 -3.68 -3.21 0.63
N THR A 116 -4.23 -4.07 -0.19
CA THR A 116 -4.96 -5.28 0.20
C THR A 116 -4.07 -6.53 0.27
N GLY A 117 -2.76 -6.38 0.04
CA GLY A 117 -1.74 -7.41 0.25
C GLY A 117 -1.09 -7.95 -1.02
N GLU A 118 -1.66 -7.72 -2.20
CA GLU A 118 -1.17 -8.30 -3.46
C GLU A 118 0.25 -7.85 -3.80
N GLU A 119 0.64 -6.62 -3.46
CA GLU A 119 2.02 -6.15 -3.63
C GLU A 119 2.98 -6.85 -2.67
N LEU A 120 2.57 -7.05 -1.41
CA LEU A 120 3.33 -7.83 -0.44
C LEU A 120 3.50 -9.27 -0.90
N TYR A 121 2.43 -9.93 -1.35
CA TYR A 121 2.48 -11.32 -1.80
C TYR A 121 3.34 -11.48 -3.05
N SER A 122 3.28 -10.54 -3.99
CA SER A 122 4.16 -10.51 -5.16
C SER A 122 5.63 -10.39 -4.77
N LEU A 123 5.95 -9.56 -3.78
CA LEU A 123 7.30 -9.45 -3.24
C LEU A 123 7.76 -10.78 -2.60
N LEU A 124 6.90 -11.42 -1.81
CA LEU A 124 7.20 -12.70 -1.17
C LEU A 124 7.45 -13.81 -2.18
N ILE A 125 6.65 -13.92 -3.23
CA ILE A 125 6.85 -14.86 -4.34
C ILE A 125 8.22 -14.60 -4.99
N LEU A 126 8.50 -13.35 -5.35
CA LEU A 126 9.77 -12.98 -5.97
C LEU A 126 10.97 -13.39 -5.10
N LEU A 127 10.94 -13.07 -3.80
CA LEU A 127 12.03 -13.39 -2.88
C LEU A 127 12.20 -14.90 -2.66
N HIS A 128 11.10 -15.64 -2.64
CA HIS A 128 11.10 -17.09 -2.55
C HIS A 128 11.75 -17.72 -3.81
N GLU A 129 11.30 -17.35 -5.01
CA GLU A 129 11.84 -17.85 -6.27
C GLU A 129 13.31 -17.49 -6.48
N ALA A 130 13.72 -16.30 -6.05
CA ALA A 130 15.09 -15.84 -6.08
C ALA A 130 15.99 -16.54 -5.01
N LYS A 131 15.39 -17.33 -4.09
CA LYS A 131 16.06 -18.01 -2.97
C LYS A 131 16.86 -17.06 -2.07
N ILE A 132 16.28 -15.88 -1.81
CA ILE A 132 16.91 -14.84 -0.97
C ILE A 132 16.03 -14.43 0.21
N ARG A 133 14.94 -15.16 0.48
CA ARG A 133 13.96 -14.81 1.52
C ARG A 133 14.59 -14.69 2.92
N ASP A 134 15.54 -15.55 3.24
CA ASP A 134 16.31 -15.60 4.49
C ASP A 134 17.26 -14.42 4.68
N ARG A 135 17.57 -13.69 3.62
CA ARG A 135 18.42 -12.49 3.64
C ARG A 135 17.63 -11.17 3.67
N VAL A 136 16.32 -11.26 3.75
CA VAL A 136 15.44 -10.08 3.65
C VAL A 136 14.48 -10.01 4.83
N GLN A 137 14.56 -8.90 5.57
CA GLN A 137 13.54 -8.51 6.54
C GLN A 137 12.53 -7.60 5.85
N ILE A 138 11.25 -7.93 5.98
CA ILE A 138 10.15 -7.15 5.37
C ILE A 138 9.39 -6.44 6.48
N THR A 139 9.13 -5.16 6.26
CA THR A 139 8.17 -4.36 7.03
C THR A 139 7.06 -3.93 6.09
N THR A 140 5.80 -4.15 6.44
CA THR A 140 4.63 -3.66 5.70
C THR A 140 3.75 -2.80 6.59
N VAL A 141 3.01 -1.89 5.98
CA VAL A 141 2.16 -0.94 6.70
C VAL A 141 0.68 -1.28 6.51
N TYR A 142 -0.12 -0.98 7.53
CA TYR A 142 -1.57 -1.11 7.46
C TYR A 142 -2.26 0.08 8.13
N LEU A 143 -3.51 0.36 7.74
CA LEU A 143 -4.33 1.43 8.31
C LEU A 143 -5.31 0.89 9.36
N SER A 144 -5.98 -0.21 9.07
CA SER A 144 -7.04 -0.83 9.89
C SER A 144 -6.60 -2.20 10.40
N THR A 145 -7.04 -2.56 11.62
CA THR A 145 -6.85 -3.92 12.17
C THR A 145 -7.51 -5.00 11.31
N ASN A 146 -8.59 -4.66 10.61
CA ASN A 146 -9.28 -5.59 9.71
C ASN A 146 -8.44 -5.83 8.45
N THR A 147 -7.79 -4.77 7.93
CA THR A 147 -6.79 -4.93 6.86
C THR A 147 -5.62 -5.79 7.33
N LEU A 148 -5.12 -5.58 8.56
CA LEU A 148 -4.06 -6.42 9.12
C LEU A 148 -4.48 -7.89 9.21
N SER A 149 -5.70 -8.16 9.67
CA SER A 149 -6.21 -9.53 9.75
C SER A 149 -6.30 -10.19 8.38
N ALA A 150 -6.77 -9.45 7.35
CA ALA A 150 -6.80 -9.93 5.98
C ALA A 150 -5.41 -10.20 5.41
N LEU A 151 -4.44 -9.30 5.65
CA LEU A 151 -3.04 -9.47 5.24
C LEU A 151 -2.41 -10.72 5.87
N LYS A 152 -2.63 -10.94 7.17
CA LYS A 152 -2.10 -12.12 7.87
C LYS A 152 -2.76 -13.43 7.44
N ALA A 153 -4.03 -13.37 7.04
CA ALA A 153 -4.75 -14.51 6.51
C ALA A 153 -4.47 -14.75 5.01
N GLY A 154 -3.69 -13.89 4.37
CA GLY A 154 -3.36 -14.04 2.95
C GLY A 154 -4.55 -13.82 2.01
N LEU A 155 -5.64 -13.16 2.45
CA LEU A 155 -6.87 -13.08 1.67
C LEU A 155 -6.67 -12.38 0.34
N LEU A 156 -7.26 -12.94 -0.72
CA LEU A 156 -7.25 -12.40 -2.09
C LEU A 156 -8.68 -12.25 -2.63
N PRO A 157 -8.95 -11.26 -3.50
CA PRO A 157 -10.26 -11.10 -4.13
C PRO A 157 -10.55 -12.19 -5.15
N LEU A 158 -11.67 -12.91 -5.01
CA LEU A 158 -12.11 -13.99 -5.91
C LEU A 158 -12.14 -13.63 -7.42
N ARG A 159 -12.31 -12.36 -7.74
CA ARG A 159 -12.62 -11.93 -9.12
C ARG A 159 -11.39 -11.60 -9.98
N ARG A 160 -10.17 -11.83 -9.49
CA ARG A 160 -8.94 -11.38 -10.17
C ARG A 160 -8.02 -12.51 -10.61
N ARG A 161 -8.39 -13.76 -10.40
CA ARG A 161 -7.54 -14.92 -10.66
C ARG A 161 -6.93 -14.90 -12.07
N GLU A 162 -7.72 -14.70 -13.10
CA GLU A 162 -7.22 -14.69 -14.49
C GLU A 162 -6.16 -13.60 -14.71
N LEU A 163 -6.34 -12.43 -14.11
CA LEU A 163 -5.40 -11.33 -14.21
C LEU A 163 -4.12 -11.62 -13.40
N ASP A 164 -4.28 -12.19 -12.22
CA ASP A 164 -3.16 -12.57 -11.35
C ASP A 164 -2.31 -13.66 -12.01
N GLU A 165 -2.92 -14.68 -12.59
CA GLU A 165 -2.24 -15.72 -13.36
C GLU A 165 -1.53 -15.14 -14.60
N ALA A 166 -2.19 -14.23 -15.32
CA ALA A 166 -1.59 -13.58 -16.48
C ALA A 166 -0.36 -12.74 -16.11
N ASN A 167 -0.44 -11.99 -14.99
CA ASN A 167 0.69 -11.19 -14.51
C ASN A 167 1.82 -12.05 -13.97
N LEU A 168 1.50 -13.13 -13.23
CA LEU A 168 2.48 -14.10 -12.75
C LEU A 168 3.26 -14.72 -13.92
N ASN A 169 2.55 -15.09 -14.99
CA ASN A 169 3.16 -15.61 -16.22
C ASN A 169 4.04 -14.55 -16.92
N ARG A 170 3.60 -13.28 -16.97
CA ARG A 170 4.40 -12.18 -17.55
C ARG A 170 5.64 -11.85 -16.72
N PHE A 171 5.55 -11.99 -15.41
CA PHE A 171 6.72 -11.92 -14.53
C PHE A 171 7.71 -13.05 -14.80
N GLY A 172 7.26 -14.18 -15.34
CA GLY A 172 8.05 -15.37 -15.60
C GLY A 172 8.29 -16.20 -14.34
N ALA A 173 7.25 -16.36 -13.53
CA ALA A 173 7.30 -17.16 -12.31
C ALA A 173 7.66 -18.62 -12.65
N LEU A 174 8.45 -19.24 -11.76
CA LEU A 174 8.91 -20.62 -11.90
C LEU A 174 7.84 -21.64 -11.54
N GLN A 175 6.91 -21.25 -10.67
CA GLN A 175 5.83 -22.11 -10.20
C GLN A 175 4.46 -21.54 -10.63
N PRO A 176 3.47 -22.41 -10.82
CA PRO A 176 2.11 -21.99 -11.20
C PRO A 176 1.40 -21.26 -10.03
N TYR A 177 0.36 -20.51 -10.33
CA TYR A 177 -0.47 -19.78 -9.36
C TYR A 177 -0.90 -20.63 -8.16
N ALA A 178 -1.39 -21.86 -8.42
CA ALA A 178 -1.84 -22.78 -7.38
C ALA A 178 -0.73 -23.26 -6.41
N TYR A 179 0.53 -23.03 -6.73
CA TYR A 179 1.64 -23.28 -5.81
C TYR A 179 1.67 -22.27 -4.68
N TYR A 180 1.29 -21.01 -4.95
CA TYR A 180 1.33 -19.92 -4.00
C TYR A 180 -0.03 -19.64 -3.37
N ILE A 181 -1.10 -19.88 -4.10
CA ILE A 181 -2.47 -19.54 -3.72
C ILE A 181 -3.27 -20.84 -3.52
N ALA A 182 -3.81 -21.00 -2.32
CA ALA A 182 -4.74 -22.07 -2.02
C ALA A 182 -6.18 -21.59 -2.32
N GLU A 183 -6.97 -22.50 -2.88
CA GLU A 183 -8.40 -22.32 -3.17
C GLU A 183 -9.10 -23.57 -2.69
N GLU A 184 -9.92 -23.47 -1.65
CA GLU A 184 -10.65 -24.60 -1.09
C GLU A 184 -12.16 -24.39 -1.23
N GLY A 185 -12.78 -25.16 -2.12
CA GLY A 185 -14.23 -25.15 -2.31
C GLY A 185 -14.77 -23.76 -2.71
N ASN A 186 -15.63 -23.18 -1.89
CA ASN A 186 -16.24 -21.86 -2.09
C ASN A 186 -15.58 -20.76 -1.23
N GLU A 187 -14.48 -21.05 -0.60
CA GLU A 187 -13.77 -20.06 0.22
C GLU A 187 -13.02 -19.04 -0.66
N ALA A 188 -12.71 -17.88 -0.10
CA ALA A 188 -11.90 -16.90 -0.78
C ALA A 188 -10.47 -17.46 -0.98
N PRO A 189 -9.86 -17.25 -2.16
CA PRO A 189 -8.48 -17.65 -2.39
C PRO A 189 -7.58 -16.95 -1.40
N HIS A 190 -6.58 -17.67 -0.91
CA HIS A 190 -5.63 -17.13 0.04
C HIS A 190 -4.20 -17.51 -0.30
N PHE A 191 -3.30 -16.58 -0.08
CA PHE A 191 -1.87 -16.78 -0.15
C PHE A 191 -1.44 -17.75 0.96
N ARG A 192 -0.66 -18.76 0.64
CA ARG A 192 -0.33 -19.82 1.59
C ARG A 192 0.46 -19.29 2.77
N GLU A 193 0.09 -19.71 3.97
CA GLU A 193 0.64 -19.23 5.25
C GLU A 193 2.16 -19.44 5.35
N GLU A 194 2.68 -20.52 4.78
CA GLU A 194 4.13 -20.84 4.78
C GLU A 194 5.01 -19.74 4.16
N PHE A 195 4.44 -18.87 3.31
CA PHE A 195 5.17 -17.74 2.74
C PHE A 195 5.04 -16.46 3.56
N LEU A 196 4.14 -16.39 4.55
CA LEU A 196 3.84 -15.19 5.35
C LEU A 196 4.71 -15.03 6.60
N GLU A 197 5.75 -15.83 6.75
CA GLU A 197 6.61 -15.79 7.92
C GLU A 197 7.55 -14.57 7.92
N ASN A 198 7.97 -14.14 9.11
CA ASN A 198 8.98 -13.10 9.34
C ASN A 198 8.66 -11.74 8.67
N ILE A 199 7.42 -11.29 8.78
CA ILE A 199 6.97 -9.98 8.33
C ILE A 199 6.65 -9.13 9.55
N GLU A 200 7.20 -7.92 9.59
CA GLU A 200 6.82 -6.90 10.55
C GLU A 200 5.65 -6.08 10.01
N TYR A 201 4.61 -5.90 10.81
CA TYR A 201 3.41 -5.14 10.46
C TYR A 201 3.33 -3.88 11.32
N ILE A 202 3.31 -2.71 10.69
CA ILE A 202 3.26 -1.42 11.39
C ILE A 202 1.97 -0.68 11.02
N ARG A 203 1.19 -0.29 12.06
CA ARG A 203 0.08 0.62 11.83
C ARG A 203 0.61 2.01 11.57
N LEU A 204 0.30 2.57 10.41
CA LEU A 204 0.50 3.99 10.17
C LEU A 204 -0.84 4.72 10.27
N ALA A 205 -0.83 5.83 11.01
CA ALA A 205 -1.96 6.76 11.02
C ALA A 205 -2.09 7.46 9.64
N PRO A 206 -3.25 8.06 9.33
CA PRO A 206 -3.45 8.74 8.05
C PRO A 206 -2.46 9.87 7.76
N GLU A 207 -1.96 10.54 8.79
CA GLU A 207 -0.92 11.57 8.67
C GLU A 207 0.39 11.00 8.10
N TYR A 208 0.49 9.69 8.08
CA TYR A 208 1.53 8.91 7.46
C TYR A 208 2.94 9.32 7.92
N SER A 209 3.42 8.70 8.96
CA SER A 209 4.80 8.90 9.43
C SER A 209 5.53 7.57 9.43
N ILE A 210 6.39 7.36 8.45
CA ILE A 210 7.32 6.22 8.48
C ILE A 210 8.24 6.40 9.69
N PRO A 211 8.38 5.39 10.57
CA PRO A 211 9.26 5.49 11.72
C PRO A 211 10.70 5.76 11.29
N ALA A 212 11.26 6.90 11.74
CA ALA A 212 12.64 7.29 11.41
C ALA A 212 13.71 6.42 12.12
N THR A 213 13.30 5.54 13.01
CA THR A 213 14.19 4.68 13.80
C THR A 213 14.75 3.50 13.00
N THR A 214 14.06 3.05 11.98
CA THR A 214 14.49 1.95 11.11
C THR A 214 14.94 2.50 9.77
N ARG A 215 16.04 1.96 9.25
CA ARG A 215 16.53 2.30 7.92
C ARG A 215 16.33 1.13 6.96
N TYR A 216 15.94 1.48 5.73
CA TYR A 216 15.61 0.52 4.68
C TYR A 216 16.59 0.61 3.52
N HIS A 217 16.85 -0.52 2.89
CA HIS A 217 17.67 -0.63 1.68
C HIS A 217 16.82 -0.49 0.41
N LEU A 218 15.54 -0.88 0.51
CA LEU A 218 14.52 -0.74 -0.53
C LEU A 218 13.22 -0.27 0.10
N ILE A 219 12.60 0.76 -0.49
CA ILE A 219 11.26 1.22 -0.12
C ILE A 219 10.37 1.12 -1.36
N LEU A 220 9.32 0.32 -1.30
CA LEU A 220 8.24 0.24 -2.26
C LEU A 220 7.11 1.15 -1.76
N CYS A 221 6.89 2.29 -2.43
CA CYS A 221 5.82 3.23 -2.10
C CYS A 221 5.02 3.56 -3.37
N ARG A 222 4.38 2.52 -3.93
CA ARG A 222 3.73 2.61 -5.23
C ARG A 222 2.27 3.01 -5.09
N ASN A 223 1.85 3.97 -5.92
CA ASN A 223 0.48 4.46 -6.02
C ASN A 223 -0.10 5.06 -4.70
N GLN A 224 0.74 5.43 -3.74
CA GLN A 224 0.32 6.01 -2.47
C GLN A 224 0.18 7.52 -2.54
N PHE A 225 1.08 8.20 -3.24
CA PHE A 225 1.11 9.66 -3.35
C PHE A 225 -0.10 10.23 -4.11
N LEU A 226 -0.78 9.42 -4.90
CA LEU A 226 -2.02 9.81 -5.60
C LEU A 226 -3.15 10.21 -4.64
N TYR A 227 -3.07 9.78 -3.38
CA TYR A 227 -4.07 10.07 -2.34
C TYR A 227 -3.73 11.32 -1.51
N PHE A 228 -2.53 11.87 -1.64
CA PHE A 228 -2.04 12.97 -0.84
C PHE A 228 -2.28 14.32 -1.51
N ASN A 229 -2.48 15.36 -0.70
CA ASN A 229 -2.27 16.72 -1.17
C ASN A 229 -0.75 17.00 -1.29
N PRO A 230 -0.33 18.10 -1.93
CA PRO A 230 1.10 18.38 -2.09
C PRO A 230 1.86 18.49 -0.77
N SER A 231 1.26 19.04 0.28
CA SER A 231 1.88 19.20 1.60
C SER A 231 2.18 17.85 2.26
N LEU A 232 1.20 16.94 2.28
CA LEU A 232 1.38 15.58 2.80
C LEU A 232 2.39 14.82 1.96
N GLY A 233 2.33 14.97 0.63
CA GLY A 233 3.29 14.34 -0.29
C GLY A 233 4.73 14.73 0.02
N VAL A 234 5.02 16.01 0.23
CA VAL A 234 6.37 16.50 0.59
C VAL A 234 6.81 15.97 1.94
N ARG A 235 5.93 16.02 2.97
CA ARG A 235 6.27 15.47 4.30
C ARG A 235 6.62 13.99 4.25
N ASN A 236 5.82 13.21 3.52
CA ASN A 236 6.04 11.77 3.38
C ASN A 236 7.31 11.46 2.60
N MET A 237 7.57 12.17 1.52
CA MET A 237 8.82 12.00 0.78
C MET A 237 10.03 12.30 1.66
N ASN A 238 9.99 13.35 2.48
CA ASN A 238 11.06 13.65 3.43
C ASN A 238 11.27 12.52 4.45
N ALA A 239 10.19 11.92 4.97
CA ALA A 239 10.27 10.77 5.88
C ALA A 239 10.87 9.54 5.19
N ILE A 240 10.47 9.26 3.94
CA ILE A 240 11.04 8.20 3.10
C ILE A 240 12.55 8.41 2.90
N VAL A 241 12.94 9.63 2.50
CA VAL A 241 14.36 9.97 2.32
C VAL A 241 15.17 9.77 3.60
N ALA A 242 14.62 10.18 4.74
CA ALA A 242 15.27 10.00 6.05
C ALA A 242 15.42 8.53 6.44
N SER A 243 14.45 7.69 6.09
CA SER A 243 14.42 6.26 6.41
C SER A 243 15.20 5.40 5.41
N LEU A 244 15.65 5.94 4.29
CA LEU A 244 16.38 5.20 3.27
C LEU A 244 17.90 5.31 3.50
N PHE A 245 18.61 4.18 3.45
CA PHE A 245 20.07 4.18 3.46
C PHE A 245 20.64 4.96 2.26
N SER A 246 21.86 5.52 2.42
CA SER A 246 22.64 5.95 1.26
C SER A 246 22.85 4.78 0.32
N SER A 247 22.74 5.00 -0.99
CA SER A 247 22.68 3.95 -2.03
C SER A 247 21.44 3.05 -2.00
N GLY A 248 20.51 3.24 -1.06
CA GLY A 248 19.23 2.55 -1.03
C GLY A 248 18.33 2.97 -2.18
N VAL A 249 17.32 2.16 -2.47
CA VAL A 249 16.43 2.33 -3.62
C VAL A 249 15.01 2.66 -3.19
N LEU A 250 14.42 3.66 -3.82
CA LEU A 250 13.01 4.03 -3.75
C LEU A 250 12.31 3.65 -5.04
N VAL A 251 11.13 3.04 -4.91
CA VAL A 251 10.23 2.76 -6.04
C VAL A 251 8.89 3.47 -5.81
N LEU A 252 8.46 4.22 -6.81
CA LEU A 252 7.15 4.86 -6.87
C LEU A 252 6.25 4.15 -7.89
N GLY A 253 4.97 4.50 -7.92
CA GLY A 253 4.08 4.06 -9.00
C GLY A 253 4.43 4.74 -10.32
N THR A 254 4.13 4.09 -11.45
CA THR A 254 4.46 4.59 -12.80
C THR A 254 3.78 5.92 -13.14
N LYS A 255 2.71 6.30 -12.41
CA LYS A 255 2.00 7.58 -12.54
C LYS A 255 2.43 8.63 -11.51
N GLU A 256 3.43 8.31 -10.69
CA GLU A 256 3.94 9.19 -9.64
C GLU A 256 5.30 9.72 -10.04
N PHE A 257 5.49 11.02 -9.87
CA PHE A 257 6.70 11.69 -10.29
C PHE A 257 7.46 12.25 -9.09
N LEU A 258 8.68 11.77 -8.88
CA LEU A 258 9.54 12.16 -7.76
C LEU A 258 9.75 13.68 -7.67
N GLY A 259 9.97 14.35 -8.80
CA GLY A 259 10.18 15.80 -8.86
C GLY A 259 9.04 16.66 -8.35
N SER A 260 7.85 16.08 -8.15
CA SER A 260 6.72 16.78 -7.50
C SER A 260 6.91 16.94 -5.99
N TYR A 261 7.79 16.16 -5.37
CA TYR A 261 7.92 16.06 -3.91
C TYR A 261 9.35 16.25 -3.40
N GLN A 262 10.35 16.09 -4.25
CA GLN A 262 11.75 16.10 -3.87
C GLN A 262 12.63 16.73 -4.98
N ASN A 263 13.72 17.37 -4.56
CA ASN A 263 14.70 17.90 -5.49
C ASN A 263 15.48 16.76 -6.18
N ASP A 264 15.72 16.87 -7.47
CA ASP A 264 16.46 15.89 -8.30
C ASP A 264 17.90 15.63 -7.83
N SER A 265 18.46 16.52 -6.98
CA SER A 265 19.83 16.35 -6.46
C SER A 265 19.99 15.14 -5.52
N THR A 266 18.92 14.69 -4.86
CA THR A 266 18.96 13.62 -3.83
C THR A 266 19.03 12.22 -4.43
N PHE A 267 18.49 12.04 -5.62
CA PHE A 267 18.36 10.73 -6.25
C PHE A 267 19.03 10.65 -7.61
N THR A 268 19.42 9.44 -7.99
CA THR A 268 19.78 9.06 -9.36
C THR A 268 18.66 8.19 -9.91
N VAL A 269 18.18 8.45 -11.11
CA VAL A 269 17.19 7.62 -11.80
C VAL A 269 17.85 6.33 -12.26
N LEU A 270 17.38 5.18 -11.79
CA LEU A 270 17.83 3.87 -12.26
C LEU A 270 16.98 3.35 -13.42
N ASN A 271 15.66 3.51 -13.32
CA ASN A 271 14.73 3.20 -14.39
C ASN A 271 13.60 4.23 -14.35
N ARG A 272 13.47 5.01 -15.42
CA ARG A 272 12.46 6.07 -15.51
C ARG A 272 11.06 5.51 -15.77
N GLU A 273 10.96 4.48 -16.59
CA GLU A 273 9.66 3.87 -16.95
C GLU A 273 9.00 3.21 -15.75
N GLU A 274 9.80 2.58 -14.89
CA GLU A 274 9.35 1.89 -13.69
C GLU A 274 9.44 2.76 -12.41
N SER A 275 9.78 4.04 -12.54
CA SER A 275 9.92 4.98 -11.40
C SER A 275 10.84 4.46 -10.29
N ILE A 276 12.02 3.94 -10.67
CA ILE A 276 13.03 3.41 -9.74
C ILE A 276 14.17 4.41 -9.57
N TYR A 277 14.44 4.75 -8.31
CA TYR A 277 15.39 5.79 -7.93
C TYR A 277 16.38 5.29 -6.89
N ARG A 278 17.67 5.66 -7.01
CA ARG A 278 18.70 5.39 -5.99
C ARG A 278 19.05 6.66 -5.24
N LYS A 279 19.02 6.61 -3.92
CA LYS A 279 19.49 7.70 -3.07
C LYS A 279 21.01 7.85 -3.22
N LYS A 280 21.46 9.08 -3.50
CA LYS A 280 22.88 9.40 -3.60
C LYS A 280 23.57 9.27 -2.25
N VAL A 281 24.86 9.00 -2.28
CA VAL A 281 25.75 9.13 -1.13
C VAL A 281 26.03 10.63 -1.03
N LEU A 282 25.58 11.25 0.06
CA LEU A 282 25.85 12.67 0.36
C LEU A 282 27.12 12.75 1.19
#